data_4770841ee29811dcf618941093d2310a
#
_entry.id   4770841ee29811dcf618941093d2310a
#
_cell.length_a   1.000
_cell.length_b   1.000
_cell.length_c   1.000
_cell.angle_alpha   90.00
_cell.angle_beta   90.00
_cell.angle_gamma   90.00
#
_symmetry.space_group_name_H-M   'P 1'
#
loop_
_entity.id
_entity.type
_entity.pdbx_description
1 polymer ?
#
loop_
_entity_poly.entity_id
_entity_poly.type
_entity_poly.pdbx_seq_one_letter_code
_entity_poly.pdbx_strand_id
1 'polypeptide(L)'
;MKTYHFMAGLPRSGSTLLKSILDQNPNIHANPVSPVMELMYHTEEYLKQSEQYLGYPKPQNAYKIISSYIENYYYEREENIIIDHCRAWPNNIERIKTYITPNPKIICPVRDISEILTSFITMVHRNLDQVSFIDQHLIERGVTVDDDNRCQYLMSDDGIVEQALWSLSQAFVKNDTRHLLIVEYNDLVNTPEETMRRIYEFLELEEYKHDFNNVENKHRENDDQWYLKDMHYVRKEVKKTSKKPEDVLSPYILNRYKKLEYWKYPDSPYLTNGKN
;
A
#
# COMPACT_ATOMS: atom_id res chain seq x y z
N MET A 1 -17.63 -0.89 -19.80
CA MET A 1 -17.69 -0.54 -18.35
C MET A 1 -16.38 -0.98 -17.75
N LYS A 2 -15.70 -0.12 -16.98
CA LYS A 2 -14.43 -0.47 -16.33
C LYS A 2 -14.67 -1.36 -15.12
N THR A 3 -13.77 -2.30 -14.89
CA THR A 3 -13.71 -3.11 -13.66
C THR A 3 -12.66 -2.50 -12.73
N TYR A 4 -13.02 -2.31 -11.47
CA TYR A 4 -12.13 -1.73 -10.46
C TYR A 4 -11.71 -2.81 -9.46
N HIS A 5 -10.41 -2.98 -9.34
CA HIS A 5 -9.75 -3.74 -8.28
C HIS A 5 -8.83 -2.80 -7.49
N PHE A 6 -8.26 -3.29 -6.41
CA PHE A 6 -7.52 -2.45 -5.48
C PHE A 6 -6.17 -3.08 -5.15
N MET A 7 -5.22 -2.22 -4.87
CA MET A 7 -3.94 -2.62 -4.29
C MET A 7 -3.73 -1.85 -2.99
N ALA A 8 -3.33 -2.55 -1.95
CA ALA A 8 -3.02 -1.96 -0.66
C ALA A 8 -2.04 -2.86 0.07
N GLY A 9 -0.87 -2.39 0.32
CA GLY A 9 0.14 -3.21 0.99
C GLY A 9 1.04 -2.36 1.88
N LEU A 10 2.00 -3.04 2.47
CA LEU A 10 3.00 -2.36 3.29
C LEU A 10 3.96 -1.56 2.40
N PRO A 11 4.49 -0.42 2.88
CA PRO A 11 5.53 0.28 2.14
C PRO A 11 6.77 -0.61 1.98
N ARG A 12 7.51 -0.46 0.90
CA ARG A 12 8.70 -1.27 0.56
C ARG A 12 8.47 -2.78 0.45
N SER A 13 7.24 -3.21 0.24
CA SER A 13 6.85 -4.62 0.03
C SER A 13 6.77 -5.04 -1.44
N GLY A 14 7.26 -4.20 -2.37
CA GLY A 14 7.27 -4.51 -3.79
C GLY A 14 6.03 -4.09 -4.57
N SER A 15 5.16 -3.21 -4.02
CA SER A 15 3.98 -2.70 -4.72
C SER A 15 4.32 -2.03 -6.06
N THR A 16 5.38 -1.23 -6.12
CA THR A 16 5.84 -0.60 -7.37
C THR A 16 6.29 -1.63 -8.41
N LEU A 17 6.98 -2.69 -7.97
CA LEU A 17 7.37 -3.80 -8.84
C LEU A 17 6.15 -4.55 -9.37
N LEU A 18 5.23 -4.94 -8.48
CA LEU A 18 4.01 -5.66 -8.85
C LEU A 18 3.14 -4.85 -9.80
N LYS A 19 2.95 -3.55 -9.53
CA LYS A 19 2.27 -2.62 -10.43
C LYS A 19 2.91 -2.63 -11.83
N SER A 20 4.23 -2.52 -11.89
CA SER A 20 4.96 -2.48 -13.16
C SER A 20 4.89 -3.78 -13.94
N ILE A 21 4.76 -4.93 -13.26
CA ILE A 21 4.50 -6.22 -13.91
C ILE A 21 3.07 -6.25 -14.44
N LEU A 22 2.07 -5.85 -13.66
CA LEU A 22 0.66 -5.82 -14.07
C LEU A 22 0.43 -4.89 -15.27
N ASP A 23 1.10 -3.75 -15.34
CA ASP A 23 1.05 -2.79 -16.46
C ASP A 23 1.63 -3.32 -17.79
N GLN A 24 2.23 -4.50 -17.80
CA GLN A 24 2.60 -5.16 -19.05
C GLN A 24 1.37 -5.69 -19.80
N ASN A 25 0.29 -6.01 -19.06
CA ASN A 25 -0.98 -6.39 -19.69
C ASN A 25 -1.70 -5.13 -20.22
N PRO A 26 -1.93 -5.00 -21.54
CA PRO A 26 -2.51 -3.81 -22.13
C PRO A 26 -3.96 -3.52 -21.70
N ASN A 27 -4.63 -4.49 -21.06
CA ASN A 27 -5.98 -4.32 -20.54
C ASN A 27 -6.02 -3.81 -19.11
N ILE A 28 -4.86 -3.73 -18.43
CA ILE A 28 -4.74 -3.34 -17.02
C ILE A 28 -4.00 -2.02 -16.90
N HIS A 29 -4.58 -1.09 -16.16
CA HIS A 29 -3.87 0.05 -15.59
C HIS A 29 -3.72 -0.15 -14.08
N ALA A 30 -2.48 -0.37 -13.62
CA ALA A 30 -2.16 -0.45 -12.21
C ALA A 30 -1.60 0.89 -11.73
N ASN A 31 -2.42 1.68 -11.03
CA ASN A 31 -2.07 3.03 -10.62
C ASN A 31 -0.98 3.06 -9.54
N PRO A 32 -0.01 3.99 -9.58
CA PRO A 32 1.03 4.09 -8.54
C PRO A 32 0.47 4.50 -7.18
N VAL A 33 -0.42 5.49 -7.14
CA VAL A 33 -1.08 6.00 -5.94
C VAL A 33 -2.31 6.81 -6.37
N SER A 34 -3.38 6.80 -5.57
CA SER A 34 -4.55 7.63 -5.84
C SER A 34 -5.11 8.27 -4.56
N PRO A 35 -5.70 9.46 -4.64
CA PRO A 35 -6.42 10.11 -3.55
C PRO A 35 -7.89 9.69 -3.47
N VAL A 36 -8.35 8.75 -4.29
CA VAL A 36 -9.79 8.43 -4.44
C VAL A 36 -10.43 8.06 -3.11
N MET A 37 -9.78 7.19 -2.33
CA MET A 37 -10.29 6.78 -1.02
C MET A 37 -10.43 7.98 -0.07
N GLU A 38 -9.42 8.85 -0.03
CA GLU A 38 -9.41 10.03 0.83
C GLU A 38 -10.49 11.03 0.42
N LEU A 39 -10.67 11.27 -0.89
CA LEU A 39 -11.75 12.12 -1.41
C LEU A 39 -13.13 11.59 -1.00
N MET A 40 -13.35 10.28 -1.12
CA MET A 40 -14.59 9.63 -0.68
C MET A 40 -14.81 9.82 0.82
N TYR A 41 -13.79 9.54 1.63
CA TYR A 41 -13.83 9.68 3.09
C TYR A 41 -14.14 11.12 3.51
N HIS A 42 -13.37 12.08 3.03
CA HIS A 42 -13.54 13.48 3.41
C HIS A 42 -14.89 14.05 2.96
N THR A 43 -15.40 13.61 1.81
CA THR A 43 -16.74 14.00 1.36
C THR A 43 -17.82 13.47 2.28
N GLU A 44 -17.74 12.19 2.68
CA GLU A 44 -18.70 11.64 3.66
C GLU A 44 -18.65 12.39 4.99
N GLU A 45 -17.45 12.61 5.54
CA GLU A 45 -17.30 13.33 6.80
C GLU A 45 -17.79 14.79 6.71
N TYR A 46 -17.50 15.48 5.60
CA TYR A 46 -18.01 16.81 5.37
C TYR A 46 -19.55 16.86 5.35
N LEU A 47 -20.18 15.92 4.64
CA LEU A 47 -21.65 15.88 4.54
C LEU A 47 -22.30 15.60 5.89
N LYS A 48 -21.70 14.82 6.79
CA LYS A 48 -22.20 14.59 8.16
C LYS A 48 -22.25 15.85 9.02
N GLN A 49 -21.44 16.87 8.69
CA GLN A 49 -21.28 18.08 9.50
C GLN A 49 -21.78 19.34 8.78
N SER A 50 -22.08 19.28 7.48
CA SER A 50 -22.51 20.43 6.66
C SER A 50 -23.91 20.87 7.03
N GLU A 51 -24.05 22.06 7.57
CA GLU A 51 -25.35 22.65 7.91
C GLU A 51 -26.30 22.73 6.70
N GLN A 52 -25.74 23.04 5.50
CA GLN A 52 -26.50 23.11 4.25
C GLN A 52 -27.05 21.73 3.87
N TYR A 53 -26.23 20.68 4.01
CA TYR A 53 -26.67 19.33 3.71
C TYR A 53 -27.66 18.82 4.76
N LEU A 54 -27.41 19.07 6.05
CA LEU A 54 -28.30 18.67 7.15
C LEU A 54 -29.63 19.41 7.08
N GLY A 55 -29.63 20.68 6.63
CA GLY A 55 -30.83 21.48 6.42
C GLY A 55 -31.71 21.01 5.25
N TYR A 56 -31.10 20.41 4.20
CA TYR A 56 -31.82 19.84 3.05
C TYR A 56 -31.12 18.60 2.51
N PRO A 57 -31.23 17.45 3.20
CA PRO A 57 -30.52 16.23 2.82
C PRO A 57 -30.99 15.65 1.48
N LYS A 58 -30.03 15.25 0.65
CA LYS A 58 -30.24 14.52 -0.61
C LYS A 58 -29.34 13.28 -0.65
N PRO A 59 -29.66 12.21 0.08
CA PRO A 59 -28.78 11.03 0.24
C PRO A 59 -28.43 10.37 -1.10
N GLN A 60 -29.37 10.28 -2.04
CA GLN A 60 -29.12 9.71 -3.36
C GLN A 60 -28.14 10.53 -4.20
N ASN A 61 -28.18 11.89 -4.06
CA ASN A 61 -27.23 12.75 -4.76
C ASN A 61 -25.84 12.64 -4.13
N ALA A 62 -25.77 12.61 -2.80
CA ALA A 62 -24.51 12.37 -2.07
C ALA A 62 -23.89 11.05 -2.48
N TYR A 63 -24.68 9.97 -2.52
CA TYR A 63 -24.23 8.67 -3.00
C TYR A 63 -23.66 8.74 -4.43
N LYS A 64 -24.36 9.37 -5.36
CA LYS A 64 -23.91 9.53 -6.75
C LYS A 64 -22.62 10.35 -6.88
N ILE A 65 -22.46 11.39 -6.07
CA ILE A 65 -21.22 12.19 -6.03
C ILE A 65 -20.05 11.30 -5.59
N ILE A 66 -20.20 10.60 -4.47
CA ILE A 66 -19.12 9.80 -3.91
C ILE A 66 -18.77 8.62 -4.83
N SER A 67 -19.77 7.90 -5.34
CA SER A 67 -19.53 6.76 -6.25
C SER A 67 -18.90 7.16 -7.58
N SER A 68 -19.08 8.42 -8.02
CA SER A 68 -18.49 8.89 -9.26
C SER A 68 -16.99 9.24 -9.15
N TYR A 69 -16.41 9.33 -7.96
CA TYR A 69 -15.01 9.74 -7.82
C TYR A 69 -14.06 8.82 -8.56
N ILE A 70 -14.21 7.51 -8.42
CA ILE A 70 -13.30 6.57 -9.07
C ILE A 70 -13.45 6.59 -10.59
N GLU A 71 -14.65 6.67 -11.11
CA GLU A 71 -14.91 6.77 -12.56
C GLU A 71 -14.32 8.05 -13.14
N ASN A 72 -14.55 9.20 -12.46
CA ASN A 72 -14.02 10.48 -12.89
C ASN A 72 -12.51 10.59 -12.77
N TYR A 73 -11.90 9.96 -11.75
CA TYR A 73 -10.46 9.98 -11.58
C TYR A 73 -9.75 9.21 -12.70
N TYR A 74 -10.38 8.14 -13.22
CA TYR A 74 -9.86 7.32 -14.29
C TYR A 74 -10.57 7.52 -15.63
N TYR A 75 -11.21 8.68 -15.87
CA TYR A 75 -12.01 8.89 -17.08
C TYR A 75 -11.20 8.83 -18.38
N GLU A 76 -9.92 9.28 -18.33
CA GLU A 76 -9.01 9.31 -19.49
C GLU A 76 -8.39 7.92 -19.81
N ARG A 77 -8.56 6.94 -18.93
CA ARG A 77 -7.97 5.61 -19.14
C ARG A 77 -8.81 4.81 -20.12
N GLU A 78 -8.11 4.14 -21.04
CA GLU A 78 -8.75 3.27 -22.05
C GLU A 78 -8.82 1.82 -21.60
N GLU A 79 -7.98 1.43 -20.63
CA GLU A 79 -7.92 0.09 -20.07
C GLU A 79 -9.24 -0.29 -19.40
N ASN A 80 -9.65 -1.56 -19.61
CA ASN A 80 -10.90 -2.09 -19.05
C ASN A 80 -10.80 -2.43 -17.56
N ILE A 81 -9.59 -2.65 -17.06
CA ILE A 81 -9.30 -3.06 -15.70
C ILE A 81 -8.42 -2.01 -15.05
N ILE A 82 -8.90 -1.44 -13.97
CA ILE A 82 -8.18 -0.46 -13.17
C ILE A 82 -7.85 -1.07 -11.81
N ILE A 83 -6.59 -1.01 -11.42
CA ILE A 83 -6.14 -1.38 -10.07
C ILE A 83 -5.75 -0.11 -9.35
N ASP A 84 -6.66 0.39 -8.51
CA ASP A 84 -6.44 1.60 -7.71
C ASP A 84 -5.57 1.29 -6.48
N HIS A 85 -4.54 2.11 -6.24
CA HIS A 85 -3.60 1.90 -5.14
C HIS A 85 -3.76 2.94 -4.04
N CYS A 86 -4.23 2.49 -2.89
CA CYS A 86 -4.23 3.24 -1.63
C CYS A 86 -4.08 2.28 -0.45
N ARG A 87 -3.15 2.55 0.46
CA ARG A 87 -2.89 1.70 1.64
C ARG A 87 -4.07 1.61 2.60
N ALA A 88 -5.01 2.55 2.54
CA ALA A 88 -6.18 2.59 3.41
C ALA A 88 -7.35 1.70 2.94
N TRP A 89 -7.29 1.08 1.76
CA TRP A 89 -8.39 0.25 1.25
C TRP A 89 -8.81 -0.90 2.17
N PRO A 90 -7.89 -1.65 2.85
CA PRO A 90 -8.30 -2.74 3.74
C PRO A 90 -9.17 -2.29 4.92
N ASN A 91 -8.94 -1.10 5.45
CA ASN A 91 -9.80 -0.53 6.49
C ASN A 91 -11.12 0.03 5.95
N ASN A 92 -11.26 0.19 4.64
CA ASN A 92 -12.39 0.83 3.95
C ASN A 92 -13.18 -0.13 3.05
N ILE A 93 -13.17 -1.44 3.30
CA ILE A 93 -13.88 -2.45 2.51
C ILE A 93 -15.37 -2.14 2.40
N GLU A 94 -16.02 -1.74 3.48
CA GLU A 94 -17.44 -1.37 3.46
C GLU A 94 -17.73 -0.14 2.57
N ARG A 95 -16.79 0.81 2.48
CA ARG A 95 -16.91 1.96 1.57
C ARG A 95 -16.81 1.50 0.11
N ILE A 96 -15.90 0.58 -0.20
CA ILE A 96 -15.83 -0.02 -1.54
C ILE A 96 -17.13 -0.73 -1.88
N LYS A 97 -17.66 -1.56 -0.96
CA LYS A 97 -18.92 -2.28 -1.15
C LYS A 97 -20.09 -1.33 -1.38
N THR A 98 -20.11 -0.22 -0.68
CA THR A 98 -21.19 0.77 -0.76
C THR A 98 -21.16 1.53 -2.08
N TYR A 99 -19.99 2.00 -2.53
CA TYR A 99 -19.91 3.01 -3.58
C TYR A 99 -19.30 2.53 -4.89
N ILE A 100 -18.56 1.42 -4.91
CA ILE A 100 -17.79 1.01 -6.09
C ILE A 100 -18.21 -0.36 -6.58
N THR A 101 -18.05 -1.41 -5.76
CA THR A 101 -18.37 -2.79 -6.14
C THR A 101 -18.73 -3.63 -4.91
N PRO A 102 -19.79 -4.48 -5.00
CA PRO A 102 -20.19 -5.31 -3.86
C PRO A 102 -19.17 -6.39 -3.49
N ASN A 103 -18.29 -6.76 -4.40
CA ASN A 103 -17.28 -7.82 -4.23
C ASN A 103 -15.87 -7.26 -4.46
N PRO A 104 -15.33 -6.44 -3.56
CA PRO A 104 -14.00 -5.88 -3.71
C PRO A 104 -12.93 -6.97 -3.68
N LYS A 105 -11.89 -6.81 -4.51
CA LYS A 105 -10.69 -7.62 -4.54
C LYS A 105 -9.50 -6.72 -4.34
N ILE A 106 -8.73 -6.95 -3.26
CA ILE A 106 -7.62 -6.11 -2.85
C ILE A 106 -6.35 -6.96 -2.82
N ILE A 107 -5.38 -6.63 -3.65
CA ILE A 107 -4.05 -7.25 -3.62
C ILE A 107 -3.24 -6.53 -2.54
N CYS A 108 -2.67 -7.27 -1.61
CA CYS A 108 -1.92 -6.73 -0.49
C CYS A 108 -0.46 -7.23 -0.52
N PRO A 109 0.46 -6.52 -1.19
CA PRO A 109 1.89 -6.82 -1.09
C PRO A 109 2.36 -6.62 0.35
N VAL A 110 2.98 -7.65 0.91
CA VAL A 110 3.51 -7.65 2.29
C VAL A 110 4.97 -8.11 2.32
N ARG A 111 5.65 -7.79 3.41
CA ARG A 111 7.05 -8.15 3.61
C ARG A 111 7.36 -8.14 5.11
N ASP A 112 8.38 -8.88 5.53
CA ASP A 112 8.85 -8.88 6.92
C ASP A 112 9.19 -7.45 7.38
N ILE A 113 8.71 -7.07 8.57
CA ILE A 113 8.86 -5.70 9.09
C ILE A 113 10.35 -5.32 9.20
N SER A 114 11.19 -6.24 9.65
CA SER A 114 12.64 -6.02 9.69
C SER A 114 13.24 -5.74 8.30
N GLU A 115 12.76 -6.41 7.24
CA GLU A 115 13.22 -6.15 5.87
C GLU A 115 12.69 -4.81 5.33
N ILE A 116 11.48 -4.39 5.72
CA ILE A 116 10.92 -3.07 5.39
C ILE A 116 11.78 -1.97 6.02
N LEU A 117 12.03 -2.05 7.32
CA LEU A 117 12.87 -1.10 8.06
C LEU A 117 14.28 -1.03 7.48
N THR A 118 14.89 -2.20 7.20
CA THR A 118 16.19 -2.30 6.51
C THR A 118 16.19 -1.56 5.17
N SER A 119 15.11 -1.68 4.40
CA SER A 119 14.98 -0.99 3.11
C SER A 119 14.95 0.53 3.29
N PHE A 120 14.21 1.06 4.27
CA PHE A 120 14.17 2.49 4.56
C PHE A 120 15.52 3.02 5.02
N ILE A 121 16.15 2.38 6.02
CA ILE A 121 17.45 2.79 6.54
C ILE A 121 18.52 2.77 5.44
N THR A 122 18.56 1.70 4.64
CA THR A 122 19.48 1.62 3.50
C THR A 122 19.26 2.76 2.50
N MET A 123 18.02 3.19 2.31
CA MET A 123 17.68 4.26 1.39
C MET A 123 18.07 5.63 1.96
N VAL A 124 17.84 5.88 3.24
CA VAL A 124 18.33 7.09 3.92
C VAL A 124 19.85 7.20 3.82
N HIS A 125 20.58 6.11 4.09
CA HIS A 125 22.05 6.08 3.97
C HIS A 125 22.59 6.32 2.54
N ARG A 126 21.78 6.12 1.51
CA ARG A 126 22.15 6.46 0.12
C ARG A 126 21.87 7.92 -0.25
N ASN A 127 21.10 8.62 0.56
CA ASN A 127 20.61 9.98 0.30
C ASN A 127 21.07 10.96 1.40
N LEU A 128 22.29 10.80 1.94
CA LEU A 128 22.84 11.64 3.02
C LEU A 128 23.06 13.11 2.62
N ASP A 129 22.97 13.43 1.33
CA ASP A 129 22.99 14.78 0.80
C ASP A 129 21.67 15.55 1.01
N GLN A 130 20.64 14.88 1.48
CA GLN A 130 19.31 15.44 1.71
C GLN A 130 18.79 15.04 3.12
N VAL A 131 17.97 15.91 3.70
CA VAL A 131 17.23 15.58 4.92
C VAL A 131 15.97 14.84 4.51
N SER A 132 15.92 13.52 4.77
CA SER A 132 14.75 12.70 4.43
C SER A 132 13.50 13.15 5.21
N PHE A 133 12.30 12.80 4.71
CA PHE A 133 11.05 13.05 5.47
C PHE A 133 11.08 12.42 6.87
N ILE A 134 11.79 11.30 7.05
CA ILE A 134 11.98 10.64 8.34
C ILE A 134 12.84 11.52 9.26
N ASP A 135 13.96 12.00 8.75
CA ASP A 135 14.88 12.84 9.54
C ASP A 135 14.27 14.20 9.86
N GLN A 136 13.54 14.80 8.91
CA GLN A 136 12.81 16.03 9.13
C GLN A 136 11.84 15.91 10.30
N HIS A 137 11.05 14.82 10.33
CA HIS A 137 10.12 14.56 11.43
C HIS A 137 10.82 14.43 12.78
N LEU A 138 11.97 13.72 12.87
CA LEU A 138 12.74 13.60 14.09
C LEU A 138 13.28 14.95 14.56
N ILE A 139 13.83 15.75 13.63
CA ILE A 139 14.36 17.11 13.91
C ILE A 139 13.25 18.01 14.45
N GLU A 140 12.09 18.05 13.82
CA GLU A 140 10.94 18.88 14.23
C GLU A 140 10.46 18.53 15.65
N ARG A 141 10.63 17.28 16.07
CA ARG A 141 10.27 16.81 17.42
C ARG A 141 11.42 16.86 18.43
N GLY A 142 12.59 17.34 18.02
CA GLY A 142 13.78 17.41 18.89
C GLY A 142 14.32 16.03 19.28
N VAL A 143 14.07 15.00 18.46
CA VAL A 143 14.56 13.65 18.67
C VAL A 143 15.89 13.47 17.95
N THR A 144 16.81 12.73 18.56
CA THR A 144 18.11 12.40 17.96
C THR A 144 17.91 11.67 16.63
N VAL A 145 18.66 12.11 15.60
CA VAL A 145 18.62 11.49 14.28
C VAL A 145 19.61 10.33 14.24
N ASP A 146 19.11 9.13 14.50
CA ASP A 146 19.83 7.87 14.38
C ASP A 146 18.89 6.77 13.80
N ASP A 147 19.44 5.61 13.47
CA ASP A 147 18.68 4.55 12.79
C ASP A 147 17.62 3.91 13.68
N ASP A 148 17.85 3.82 14.98
CA ASP A 148 16.88 3.28 15.92
C ASP A 148 15.65 4.20 16.02
N ASN A 149 15.88 5.53 16.13
CA ASN A 149 14.81 6.52 16.16
C ASN A 149 14.07 6.62 14.82
N ARG A 150 14.78 6.48 13.68
CA ARG A 150 14.13 6.37 12.35
C ARG A 150 13.18 5.18 12.30
N CYS A 151 13.62 4.00 12.77
CA CYS A 151 12.78 2.82 12.83
C CYS A 151 11.59 2.99 13.77
N GLN A 152 11.79 3.59 14.94
CA GLN A 152 10.71 3.86 15.89
C GLN A 152 9.68 4.84 15.32
N TYR A 153 10.12 5.88 14.60
CA TYR A 153 9.19 6.78 13.91
C TYR A 153 8.37 6.05 12.86
N LEU A 154 9.01 5.27 11.98
CA LEU A 154 8.31 4.51 10.94
C LEU A 154 7.23 3.57 11.49
N MET A 155 7.43 3.09 12.72
CA MET A 155 6.54 2.19 13.46
C MET A 155 5.71 2.91 14.54
N SER A 156 5.68 4.24 14.57
CA SER A 156 4.78 5.02 15.44
C SER A 156 3.41 5.23 14.78
N ASP A 157 2.44 5.75 15.53
CA ASP A 157 1.08 6.04 15.02
C ASP A 157 1.08 6.99 13.81
N ASP A 158 2.06 7.90 13.73
CA ASP A 158 2.25 8.81 12.60
C ASP A 158 3.13 8.20 11.49
N GLY A 159 3.72 7.03 11.74
CA GLY A 159 4.66 6.38 10.84
C GLY A 159 3.98 5.62 9.70
N ILE A 160 4.53 5.78 8.50
CA ILE A 160 3.96 5.20 7.26
C ILE A 160 3.87 3.66 7.29
N VAL A 161 4.76 2.99 8.05
CA VAL A 161 4.75 1.52 8.16
C VAL A 161 3.62 1.09 9.10
N GLU A 162 3.53 1.72 10.28
CA GLU A 162 2.49 1.41 11.25
C GLU A 162 1.10 1.70 10.71
N GLN A 163 0.89 2.85 10.05
CA GLN A 163 -0.40 3.19 9.45
C GLN A 163 -0.86 2.16 8.41
N ALA A 164 0.06 1.67 7.57
CA ALA A 164 -0.25 0.64 6.59
C ALA A 164 -0.53 -0.72 7.25
N LEU A 165 0.25 -1.07 8.26
CA LEU A 165 0.08 -2.29 9.04
C LEU A 165 -1.26 -2.29 9.78
N TRP A 166 -1.59 -1.18 10.42
CA TRP A 166 -2.90 -0.99 11.07
C TRP A 166 -4.05 -1.11 10.08
N SER A 167 -3.98 -0.43 8.93
CA SER A 167 -5.03 -0.50 7.91
C SER A 167 -5.28 -1.92 7.44
N LEU A 168 -4.22 -2.68 7.15
CA LEU A 168 -4.32 -4.08 6.76
C LEU A 168 -4.93 -4.94 7.87
N SER A 169 -4.55 -4.70 9.14
CA SER A 169 -5.05 -5.46 10.28
C SER A 169 -6.56 -5.32 10.49
N GLN A 170 -7.15 -4.19 10.08
CA GLN A 170 -8.58 -3.96 10.23
C GLN A 170 -9.43 -4.97 9.45
N ALA A 171 -8.96 -5.43 8.30
CA ALA A 171 -9.65 -6.49 7.56
C ALA A 171 -9.61 -7.85 8.29
N PHE A 172 -8.55 -8.13 9.06
CA PHE A 172 -8.48 -9.32 9.92
C PHE A 172 -9.41 -9.18 11.13
N VAL A 173 -9.38 -8.05 11.81
CA VAL A 173 -10.24 -7.77 12.96
C VAL A 173 -11.72 -7.81 12.59
N LYS A 174 -12.08 -7.28 11.42
CA LYS A 174 -13.46 -7.25 10.91
C LYS A 174 -13.91 -8.54 10.21
N ASN A 175 -13.02 -9.55 10.13
CA ASN A 175 -13.26 -10.81 9.43
C ASN A 175 -13.58 -10.66 7.93
N ASP A 176 -12.96 -9.68 7.28
CA ASP A 176 -13.12 -9.34 5.86
C ASP A 176 -11.98 -9.84 4.96
N THR A 177 -11.15 -10.75 5.47
CA THR A 177 -9.94 -11.27 4.78
C THR A 177 -10.24 -11.97 3.47
N ARG A 178 -11.47 -12.44 3.23
CA ARG A 178 -11.90 -13.02 1.94
C ARG A 178 -11.77 -12.06 0.76
N HIS A 179 -11.69 -10.74 1.02
CA HIS A 179 -11.52 -9.70 0.02
C HIS A 179 -10.04 -9.38 -0.26
N LEU A 180 -9.11 -10.03 0.44
CA LEU A 180 -7.68 -9.78 0.37
C LEU A 180 -6.95 -10.95 -0.28
N LEU A 181 -5.99 -10.64 -1.14
CA LEU A 181 -4.92 -11.55 -1.52
C LEU A 181 -3.60 -11.04 -0.95
N ILE A 182 -3.06 -11.75 0.03
CA ILE A 182 -1.74 -11.47 0.57
C ILE A 182 -0.68 -11.96 -0.42
N VAL A 183 0.22 -11.06 -0.82
CA VAL A 183 1.33 -11.34 -1.74
C VAL A 183 2.64 -11.03 -1.03
N GLU A 184 3.37 -12.09 -0.65
CA GLU A 184 4.68 -11.94 -0.03
C GLU A 184 5.71 -11.43 -1.04
N TYR A 185 6.52 -10.45 -0.63
CA TYR A 185 7.61 -9.93 -1.46
C TYR A 185 8.56 -11.04 -1.93
N ASN A 186 8.86 -12.00 -1.06
CA ASN A 186 9.75 -13.11 -1.38
C ASN A 186 9.16 -14.03 -2.46
N ASP A 187 7.84 -14.27 -2.46
CA ASP A 187 7.17 -15.04 -3.52
C ASP A 187 7.21 -14.27 -4.84
N LEU A 188 6.90 -12.97 -4.80
CA LEU A 188 6.94 -12.12 -5.99
C LEU A 188 8.30 -12.11 -6.69
N VAL A 189 9.41 -12.16 -5.94
CA VAL A 189 10.76 -12.09 -6.55
C VAL A 189 11.40 -13.45 -6.82
N ASN A 190 10.97 -14.51 -6.15
CA ASN A 190 11.56 -15.85 -6.31
C ASN A 190 10.72 -16.77 -7.22
N THR A 191 9.38 -16.59 -7.24
CA THR A 191 8.42 -17.36 -8.03
C THR A 191 7.40 -16.43 -8.70
N PRO A 192 7.86 -15.47 -9.53
CA PRO A 192 6.98 -14.43 -10.07
C PRO A 192 5.86 -15.00 -10.96
N GLU A 193 6.11 -16.05 -11.76
CA GLU A 193 5.09 -16.69 -12.60
C GLU A 193 3.94 -17.24 -11.76
N GLU A 194 4.25 -17.99 -10.70
CA GLU A 194 3.23 -18.56 -9.83
C GLU A 194 2.48 -17.47 -9.05
N THR A 195 3.20 -16.46 -8.60
CA THR A 195 2.61 -15.31 -7.90
C THR A 195 1.62 -14.57 -8.80
N MET A 196 1.98 -14.32 -10.06
CA MET A 196 1.09 -13.67 -11.01
C MET A 196 -0.13 -14.54 -11.34
N ARG A 197 0.05 -15.86 -11.54
CA ARG A 197 -1.07 -16.80 -11.74
C ARG A 197 -2.08 -16.70 -10.61
N ARG A 198 -1.64 -16.74 -9.34
CA ARG A 198 -2.52 -16.57 -8.16
C ARG A 198 -3.25 -15.23 -8.14
N ILE A 199 -2.58 -14.16 -8.59
CA ILE A 199 -3.19 -12.82 -8.69
C ILE A 199 -4.29 -12.81 -9.74
N TYR A 200 -4.05 -13.34 -10.95
CA TYR A 200 -5.05 -13.40 -12.00
C TYR A 200 -6.26 -14.28 -11.61
N GLU A 201 -6.00 -15.42 -10.97
CA GLU A 201 -7.03 -16.28 -10.41
C GLU A 201 -7.90 -15.55 -9.38
N PHE A 202 -7.25 -14.85 -8.41
CA PHE A 202 -7.97 -14.05 -7.41
C PHE A 202 -8.78 -12.92 -8.03
N LEU A 203 -8.26 -12.25 -9.05
CA LEU A 203 -8.96 -11.17 -9.76
C LEU A 203 -10.04 -11.71 -10.73
N GLU A 204 -10.08 -13.02 -10.97
CA GLU A 204 -10.96 -13.68 -11.97
C GLU A 204 -10.71 -13.15 -13.39
N LEU A 205 -9.43 -12.99 -13.73
CA LEU A 205 -8.98 -12.51 -15.03
C LEU A 205 -8.26 -13.62 -15.78
N GLU A 206 -8.26 -13.52 -17.11
CA GLU A 206 -7.44 -14.39 -17.97
C GLU A 206 -5.96 -14.10 -17.74
N GLU A 207 -5.15 -15.17 -17.62
CA GLU A 207 -3.72 -15.07 -17.42
C GLU A 207 -3.05 -14.33 -18.59
N TYR A 208 -2.09 -13.48 -18.26
CA TYR A 208 -1.23 -12.78 -19.22
C TYR A 208 0.21 -13.22 -19.05
N LYS A 209 0.92 -13.42 -20.15
CA LYS A 209 2.34 -13.81 -20.14
C LYS A 209 3.22 -12.58 -19.91
N HIS A 210 3.77 -12.46 -18.71
CA HIS A 210 4.67 -11.38 -18.32
C HIS A 210 6.14 -11.66 -18.70
N ASP A 211 6.90 -10.58 -18.94
CA ASP A 211 8.37 -10.63 -19.09
C ASP A 211 9.02 -10.10 -17.80
N PHE A 212 9.51 -11.02 -16.98
CA PHE A 212 10.17 -10.70 -15.70
C PHE A 212 11.62 -10.25 -15.85
N ASN A 213 12.18 -10.29 -17.04
CA ASN A 213 13.53 -9.82 -17.36
C ASN A 213 13.53 -8.40 -17.94
N ASN A 214 12.34 -7.86 -18.25
CA ASN A 214 12.22 -6.52 -18.84
C ASN A 214 11.04 -5.76 -18.25
N VAL A 215 11.03 -5.59 -16.93
CA VAL A 215 10.02 -4.81 -16.21
C VAL A 215 10.32 -3.32 -16.34
N GLU A 216 9.31 -2.53 -16.68
CA GLU A 216 9.41 -1.07 -16.81
C GLU A 216 8.34 -0.38 -15.95
N ASN A 217 8.75 0.62 -15.17
CA ASN A 217 7.82 1.48 -14.44
C ASN A 217 7.34 2.60 -15.38
N LYS A 218 6.21 2.39 -16.06
CA LYS A 218 5.60 3.34 -17.00
C LYS A 218 5.03 4.58 -16.31
N HIS A 219 4.57 4.44 -15.06
CA HIS A 219 3.91 5.49 -14.28
C HIS A 219 4.71 5.79 -13.03
N ARG A 220 5.67 6.72 -13.13
CA ARG A 220 6.58 7.07 -12.04
C ARG A 220 5.91 8.05 -11.08
N GLU A 221 6.09 7.80 -9.79
CA GLU A 221 5.76 8.73 -8.73
C GLU A 221 6.83 9.82 -8.63
N ASN A 222 6.45 10.98 -8.09
CA ASN A 222 7.39 12.07 -7.81
C ASN A 222 8.08 11.78 -6.45
N ASP A 223 9.31 11.29 -6.50
CA ASP A 223 10.10 10.97 -5.30
C ASP A 223 10.65 12.22 -4.59
N ASP A 224 10.68 13.38 -5.25
CA ASP A 224 11.23 14.61 -4.67
C ASP A 224 10.45 15.07 -3.44
N GLN A 225 9.14 14.80 -3.39
CA GLN A 225 8.29 15.13 -2.24
C GLN A 225 8.69 14.40 -0.93
N TRP A 226 9.44 13.29 -1.05
CA TRP A 226 9.88 12.48 0.11
C TRP A 226 11.34 12.76 0.49
N TYR A 227 12.06 13.56 -0.31
CA TYR A 227 13.50 13.78 -0.15
C TYR A 227 14.29 12.46 -0.07
N LEU A 228 13.83 11.44 -0.81
CA LEU A 228 14.46 10.13 -0.95
C LEU A 228 14.48 9.73 -2.43
N LYS A 229 15.59 9.99 -3.11
CA LYS A 229 15.78 9.64 -4.52
C LYS A 229 15.61 8.12 -4.72
N ASP A 230 15.07 7.76 -5.87
CA ASP A 230 14.88 6.36 -6.27
C ASP A 230 13.99 5.52 -5.33
N MET A 231 13.07 6.17 -4.58
CA MET A 231 12.15 5.48 -3.69
C MET A 231 11.26 4.48 -4.47
N HIS A 232 10.84 4.85 -5.68
CA HIS A 232 9.99 4.03 -6.55
C HIS A 232 10.74 3.50 -7.79
N TYR A 233 12.07 3.36 -7.68
CA TYR A 233 12.88 2.76 -8.74
C TYR A 233 12.58 1.27 -8.87
N VAL A 234 12.34 0.81 -10.12
CA VAL A 234 12.14 -0.59 -10.48
C VAL A 234 13.29 -1.05 -11.36
N ARG A 235 13.88 -2.19 -11.04
CA ARG A 235 14.89 -2.84 -11.89
C ARG A 235 14.21 -3.59 -13.03
N LYS A 236 14.89 -3.67 -14.17
CA LYS A 236 14.38 -4.42 -15.32
C LYS A 236 14.15 -5.90 -15.01
N GLU A 237 15.06 -6.51 -14.27
CA GLU A 237 15.00 -7.91 -13.89
C GLU A 237 14.40 -8.08 -12.50
N VAL A 238 13.41 -8.97 -12.37
CA VAL A 238 12.81 -9.35 -11.09
C VAL A 238 13.79 -10.21 -10.30
N LYS A 239 14.35 -9.65 -9.23
CA LYS A 239 15.26 -10.38 -8.34
C LYS A 239 15.34 -9.75 -6.96
N LYS A 240 15.62 -10.59 -5.96
CA LYS A 240 15.87 -10.13 -4.58
C LYS A 240 17.22 -9.38 -4.49
N THR A 241 17.20 -8.20 -3.90
CA THR A 241 18.38 -7.34 -3.76
C THR A 241 18.49 -6.67 -2.40
N SER A 242 17.68 -7.10 -1.43
CA SER A 242 17.68 -6.55 -0.07
C SER A 242 18.94 -6.98 0.71
N LYS A 243 19.44 -6.07 1.56
CA LYS A 243 20.42 -6.40 2.58
C LYS A 243 19.76 -7.28 3.65
N LYS A 244 20.56 -8.01 4.41
CA LYS A 244 20.07 -8.73 5.59
C LYS A 244 19.75 -7.72 6.71
N PRO A 245 18.65 -7.89 7.44
CA PRO A 245 18.31 -6.99 8.55
C PRO A 245 19.40 -6.87 9.60
N GLU A 246 20.09 -7.97 9.90
CA GLU A 246 21.15 -8.05 10.90
C GLU A 246 22.40 -7.21 10.54
N ASP A 247 22.58 -6.90 9.25
CA ASP A 247 23.71 -6.09 8.77
C ASP A 247 23.41 -4.56 8.86
N VAL A 248 22.15 -4.18 9.16
CA VAL A 248 21.68 -2.79 9.08
C VAL A 248 21.03 -2.32 10.38
N LEU A 249 20.21 -3.18 11.00
CA LEU A 249 19.41 -2.83 12.17
C LEU A 249 20.09 -3.28 13.46
N SER A 250 19.90 -2.50 14.53
CA SER A 250 20.36 -2.88 15.86
C SER A 250 19.63 -4.11 16.40
N PRO A 251 20.25 -4.89 17.30
CA PRO A 251 19.57 -5.99 17.99
C PRO A 251 18.33 -5.55 18.77
N TYR A 252 18.30 -4.30 19.23
CA TYR A 252 17.13 -3.72 19.88
C TYR A 252 15.95 -3.63 18.92
N ILE A 253 16.11 -3.06 17.74
CA ILE A 253 15.07 -2.93 16.72
C ILE A 253 14.61 -4.29 16.24
N LEU A 254 15.53 -5.22 15.94
CA LEU A 254 15.20 -6.58 15.52
C LEU A 254 14.34 -7.32 16.56
N ASN A 255 14.67 -7.19 17.84
CA ASN A 255 13.89 -7.83 18.89
C ASN A 255 12.55 -7.16 19.14
N ARG A 256 12.50 -5.81 19.04
CA ARG A 256 11.29 -5.01 19.31
C ARG A 256 10.18 -5.31 18.32
N TYR A 257 10.50 -5.46 17.03
CA TYR A 257 9.52 -5.60 15.94
C TYR A 257 9.44 -7.02 15.35
N LYS A 258 9.93 -8.01 16.06
CA LYS A 258 9.82 -9.41 15.64
C LYS A 258 8.38 -9.91 15.72
N LYS A 259 8.00 -10.79 14.77
CA LYS A 259 6.70 -11.49 14.73
C LYS A 259 5.47 -10.58 14.73
N LEU A 260 5.60 -9.39 14.15
CA LEU A 260 4.44 -8.50 13.96
C LEU A 260 3.59 -8.91 12.74
N GLU A 261 4.10 -9.78 11.89
CA GLU A 261 3.49 -10.26 10.65
C GLU A 261 2.31 -11.20 10.97
N TYR A 262 1.18 -10.64 11.40
CA TYR A 262 -0.02 -11.37 11.82
C TYR A 262 -0.65 -12.21 10.69
N TRP A 263 -0.36 -11.90 9.43
CA TRP A 263 -0.77 -12.74 8.30
C TRP A 263 0.04 -14.05 8.20
N LYS A 264 1.18 -14.16 8.90
CA LYS A 264 2.03 -15.36 9.03
C LYS A 264 1.86 -16.05 10.39
N TYR A 265 1.73 -15.24 11.43
CA TYR A 265 1.74 -15.68 12.83
C TYR A 265 0.38 -15.44 13.46
N PRO A 266 -0.47 -16.48 13.64
CA PRO A 266 -1.78 -16.33 14.28
C PRO A 266 -1.70 -15.83 15.74
N ASP A 267 -0.56 -16.06 16.40
CA ASP A 267 -0.24 -15.59 17.75
C ASP A 267 0.53 -14.26 17.76
N SER A 268 0.52 -13.53 16.67
CA SER A 268 1.20 -12.25 16.58
C SER A 268 0.72 -11.29 17.66
N PRO A 269 1.65 -10.63 18.40
CA PRO A 269 1.30 -9.66 19.41
C PRO A 269 0.56 -8.44 18.83
N TYR A 270 0.64 -8.24 17.53
CA TYR A 270 -0.01 -7.11 16.87
C TYR A 270 -1.55 -7.19 16.95
N LEU A 271 -2.14 -8.38 16.75
CA LEU A 271 -3.59 -8.57 16.85
C LEU A 271 -4.06 -8.79 18.28
N THR A 272 -3.22 -9.39 19.14
CA THR A 272 -3.59 -9.75 20.53
C THR A 272 -3.49 -8.57 21.50
N ASN A 273 -2.57 -7.64 21.27
CA ASN A 273 -2.38 -6.43 22.08
C ASN A 273 -3.20 -5.25 21.55
N GLY A 274 -4.32 -5.53 20.88
CA GLY A 274 -5.14 -4.60 20.16
C GLY A 274 -5.04 -3.16 20.67
N LYS A 275 -4.62 -2.24 19.83
CA LYS A 275 -4.90 -0.82 20.04
C LYS A 275 -6.41 -0.67 19.90
N ASN A 276 -7.15 -0.79 21.06
CA ASN A 276 -8.54 -0.38 21.20
C ASN A 276 -8.64 1.13 21.08
#